data_aff785948903177bb06e9d441bc582a7
#
_entry.id   aff785948903177bb06e9d441bc582a7
#
_cell.length_a   1.000
_cell.length_b   1.000
_cell.length_c   1.000
_cell.angle_alpha   90.00
_cell.angle_beta   90.00
_cell.angle_gamma   90.00
#
_symmetry.space_group_name_H-M   'P 1'
#
loop_
_entity.id
_entity.type
_entity.pdbx_description
1 polymer ?
#
loop_
_entity_poly.entity_id
_entity_poly.type
_entity_poly.pdbx_seq_one_letter_code
_entity_poly.pdbx_strand_id
1 'polypeptide(L)'
;PEMMHVIFFDKKDNVAAETFITDISTAENGRRVISGEFSIIPGRYKMLIYDYGTDDTLIKDYHSWDRACAYTDKAASYIANQYSSKGDVPEIRVEPEHLVVARNSDEHIPYHSGLYTIHAEARSVVESWYLQIKVDGLQHVSGAQALLRGMAGSNFIATDTRVNVPETSLWFKMVKSDDDGTPVICAVFNTFGHIEGSVNDLEVTFDLTR
;
A
#
# COMPACT_ATOMS: atom_id res chain seq x y z
N PRO A 1 2.19 -12.07 -1.17
CA PRO A 1 3.41 -12.06 -0.36
C PRO A 1 4.12 -13.40 -0.41
N GLU A 2 5.46 -13.37 -0.34
CA GLU A 2 6.32 -14.54 -0.27
C GLU A 2 6.97 -14.67 1.11
N MET A 3 7.05 -13.57 1.83
CA MET A 3 7.60 -13.47 3.15
C MET A 3 6.82 -12.45 3.97
N MET A 4 6.57 -12.74 5.23
CA MET A 4 5.95 -11.80 6.15
C MET A 4 6.92 -11.46 7.26
N HIS A 5 7.01 -10.18 7.60
CA HIS A 5 7.72 -9.67 8.75
C HIS A 5 6.80 -9.67 9.96
N VAL A 6 7.19 -10.31 11.04
CA VAL A 6 6.41 -10.46 12.28
C VAL A 6 7.13 -9.75 13.40
N ILE A 7 6.45 -8.82 14.07
CA ILE A 7 6.99 -8.04 15.19
C ILE A 7 6.02 -8.08 16.36
N PHE A 8 6.53 -8.37 17.53
CA PHE A 8 5.82 -8.26 18.80
C PHE A 8 6.39 -7.14 19.64
N PHE A 9 5.53 -6.28 20.15
CA PHE A 9 5.90 -5.16 21.03
C PHE A 9 5.41 -5.45 22.45
N ASP A 10 6.23 -5.16 23.44
CA ASP A 10 5.85 -5.24 24.85
C ASP A 10 4.90 -4.08 25.24
N LYS A 11 4.46 -4.04 26.50
CA LYS A 11 3.59 -2.98 27.04
C LYS A 11 4.21 -1.58 27.01
N LYS A 12 5.52 -1.47 26.80
CA LYS A 12 6.27 -0.21 26.71
C LYS A 12 6.60 0.16 25.27
N ASP A 13 6.01 -0.57 24.30
CA ASP A 13 6.27 -0.43 22.87
C ASP A 13 7.71 -0.74 22.44
N ASN A 14 8.46 -1.54 23.25
CA ASN A 14 9.72 -2.08 22.78
C ASN A 14 9.49 -3.38 22.01
N VAL A 15 10.34 -3.63 21.01
CA VAL A 15 10.33 -4.90 20.29
C VAL A 15 10.74 -6.03 21.25
N ALA A 16 9.83 -6.96 21.48
CA ALA A 16 10.01 -8.14 22.33
C ALA A 16 10.45 -9.38 21.54
N ALA A 17 9.95 -9.50 20.31
CA ALA A 17 10.35 -10.53 19.36
C ALA A 17 10.14 -10.03 17.93
N GLU A 18 11.01 -10.48 17.03
CA GLU A 18 10.98 -10.13 15.61
C GLU A 18 11.45 -11.34 14.79
N THR A 19 10.74 -11.66 13.72
CA THR A 19 11.09 -12.76 12.83
C THR A 19 10.49 -12.58 11.44
N PHE A 20 10.98 -13.37 10.50
CA PHE A 20 10.39 -13.52 9.17
C PHE A 20 9.81 -14.92 9.02
N ILE A 21 8.62 -15.02 8.41
CA ILE A 21 7.96 -16.28 8.12
C ILE A 21 7.77 -16.43 6.61
N THR A 22 8.07 -17.62 6.09
CA THR A 22 8.18 -17.87 4.64
C THR A 22 7.50 -19.15 4.18
N ASP A 23 6.98 -19.98 5.10
CA ASP A 23 6.38 -21.27 4.75
C ASP A 23 5.01 -21.06 4.13
N ILE A 24 4.95 -21.18 2.80
CA ILE A 24 3.74 -20.91 2.02
C ILE A 24 2.97 -22.20 1.79
N SER A 25 1.68 -22.15 2.09
CA SER A 25 0.72 -23.21 1.80
C SER A 25 -0.59 -22.63 1.29
N THR A 26 -1.49 -23.49 0.84
CA THR A 26 -2.84 -23.12 0.45
C THR A 26 -3.82 -23.90 1.33
N ALA A 27 -4.70 -23.19 2.02
CA ALA A 27 -5.74 -23.79 2.81
C ALA A 27 -6.83 -24.44 1.92
N GLU A 28 -7.67 -25.32 2.48
CA GLU A 28 -8.74 -26.02 1.75
C GLU A 28 -9.73 -25.08 1.05
N ASN A 29 -9.92 -23.87 1.57
CA ASN A 29 -10.77 -22.83 0.98
C ASN A 29 -10.06 -22.01 -0.14
N GLY A 30 -8.85 -22.41 -0.56
CA GLY A 30 -8.06 -21.73 -1.57
C GLY A 30 -7.30 -20.48 -1.07
N ARG A 31 -7.41 -20.13 0.22
CA ARG A 31 -6.67 -19.00 0.79
C ARG A 31 -5.18 -19.35 0.95
N ARG A 32 -4.34 -18.38 0.62
CA ARG A 32 -2.89 -18.49 0.87
C ARG A 32 -2.61 -18.33 2.36
N VAL A 33 -1.82 -19.23 2.91
CA VAL A 33 -1.36 -19.23 4.30
C VAL A 33 0.15 -19.13 4.31
N ILE A 34 0.69 -18.24 5.14
CA ILE A 34 2.12 -18.13 5.40
C ILE A 34 2.33 -18.42 6.87
N SER A 35 3.24 -19.33 7.18
CA SER A 35 3.50 -19.79 8.54
C SER A 35 4.99 -19.80 8.86
N GLY A 36 5.32 -19.94 10.12
CA GLY A 36 6.66 -20.08 10.65
C GLY A 36 6.64 -20.20 12.16
N GLU A 37 7.75 -20.59 12.74
CA GLU A 37 7.91 -20.80 14.17
C GLU A 37 8.93 -19.81 14.73
N PHE A 38 8.69 -19.35 15.95
CA PHE A 38 9.62 -18.49 16.67
C PHE A 38 9.42 -18.66 18.19
N SER A 39 10.37 -18.14 18.98
CA SER A 39 10.30 -18.20 20.43
C SER A 39 9.97 -16.83 21.01
N ILE A 40 8.98 -16.80 21.93
CA ILE A 40 8.61 -15.60 22.66
C ILE A 40 8.21 -15.98 24.09
N ILE A 41 8.49 -15.11 25.04
CA ILE A 41 8.10 -15.30 26.45
C ILE A 41 6.59 -15.13 26.59
N PRO A 42 5.88 -15.95 27.39
CA PRO A 42 4.47 -15.74 27.68
C PRO A 42 4.18 -14.33 28.21
N GLY A 43 3.12 -13.70 27.69
CA GLY A 43 2.81 -12.32 28.04
C GLY A 43 1.73 -11.70 27.18
N ARG A 44 1.54 -10.39 27.31
CA ARG A 44 0.66 -9.59 26.45
C ARG A 44 1.50 -8.67 25.57
N TYR A 45 1.16 -8.64 24.31
CA TYR A 45 1.92 -7.97 23.26
C TYR A 45 0.99 -7.22 22.30
N LYS A 46 1.51 -6.22 21.63
CA LYS A 46 0.96 -5.77 20.36
C LYS A 46 1.68 -6.54 19.25
N MET A 47 0.94 -7.00 18.27
CA MET A 47 1.45 -7.83 17.17
C MET A 47 1.23 -7.10 15.84
N LEU A 48 2.28 -6.94 15.05
CA LEU A 48 2.26 -6.41 13.70
C LEU A 48 2.90 -7.42 12.76
N ILE A 49 2.17 -7.78 11.70
CA ILE A 49 2.67 -8.67 10.65
C ILE A 49 2.38 -7.99 9.32
N TYR A 50 3.37 -7.86 8.45
CA TYR A 50 3.17 -7.26 7.15
C TYR A 50 4.00 -7.95 6.06
N ASP A 51 3.57 -7.79 4.80
CA ASP A 51 4.29 -8.27 3.63
C ASP A 51 5.65 -7.59 3.53
N TYR A 52 6.71 -8.42 3.47
CA TYR A 52 8.09 -7.96 3.33
C TYR A 52 8.66 -8.45 2.00
N GLY A 53 8.79 -7.58 1.04
CA GLY A 53 9.28 -7.95 -0.29
C GLY A 53 8.59 -7.16 -1.40
N THR A 54 7.96 -6.03 -1.03
CA THR A 54 7.52 -5.02 -1.98
C THR A 54 8.72 -4.17 -2.40
N ASP A 55 8.80 -3.85 -3.71
CA ASP A 55 9.91 -3.04 -4.24
C ASP A 55 9.60 -1.53 -4.13
N ASP A 56 8.36 -1.13 -4.41
CA ASP A 56 7.94 0.27 -4.46
C ASP A 56 7.22 0.74 -3.17
N THR A 57 6.69 -0.18 -2.36
CA THR A 57 6.09 0.14 -1.06
C THR A 57 7.08 -0.13 0.06
N LEU A 58 7.60 0.94 0.64
CA LEU A 58 8.63 0.91 1.68
C LEU A 58 7.99 1.04 3.07
N ILE A 59 8.59 0.39 4.08
CA ILE A 59 8.16 0.51 5.48
C ILE A 59 9.26 1.18 6.28
N LYS A 60 8.89 2.24 7.01
CA LYS A 60 9.78 2.94 7.95
C LYS A 60 9.27 2.85 9.37
N ASP A 61 10.16 3.12 10.34
CA ASP A 61 9.86 3.19 11.78
C ASP A 61 9.14 1.93 12.33
N TYR A 62 9.34 0.77 11.69
CA TYR A 62 8.65 -0.49 12.00
C TYR A 62 8.93 -1.06 13.39
N HIS A 63 9.96 -0.58 14.09
CA HIS A 63 10.21 -0.88 15.50
C HIS A 63 9.41 0.00 16.48
N SER A 64 8.47 0.79 16.00
CA SER A 64 7.57 1.61 16.80
C SER A 64 6.14 1.37 16.37
N TRP A 65 5.29 0.84 17.26
CA TRP A 65 3.89 0.55 16.96
C TRP A 65 3.15 1.73 16.34
N ASP A 66 3.24 2.91 16.96
CA ASP A 66 2.49 4.09 16.52
C ASP A 66 3.09 4.78 15.29
N ARG A 67 4.35 4.46 14.93
CA ARG A 67 5.07 5.11 13.83
C ARG A 67 5.37 4.21 12.64
N ALA A 68 5.12 2.89 12.75
CA ALA A 68 5.28 1.96 11.65
C ALA A 68 4.44 2.42 10.45
N CYS A 69 5.10 2.81 9.37
CA CYS A 69 4.46 3.56 8.28
C CYS A 69 4.89 3.04 6.91
N ALA A 70 3.91 2.68 6.09
CA ALA A 70 4.10 2.39 4.68
C ALA A 70 4.11 3.69 3.87
N TYR A 71 5.01 3.81 2.92
CA TYR A 71 5.14 4.96 2.02
C TYR A 71 5.73 4.53 0.68
N THR A 72 5.67 5.40 -0.32
CA THR A 72 6.33 5.20 -1.62
C THR A 72 7.34 6.30 -1.89
N ASP A 73 8.24 6.04 -2.81
CA ASP A 73 9.20 7.04 -3.26
C ASP A 73 8.54 8.16 -4.08
N LYS A 74 9.27 9.26 -4.21
CA LYS A 74 8.89 10.34 -5.12
C LYS A 74 8.96 9.85 -6.55
N ALA A 75 8.03 10.32 -7.36
CA ALA A 75 8.10 10.10 -8.81
C ALA A 75 9.39 10.67 -9.39
N ALA A 76 9.86 10.08 -10.48
CA ALA A 76 11.06 10.53 -11.16
C ALA A 76 10.98 12.03 -11.53
N SER A 77 12.10 12.73 -11.45
CA SER A 77 12.17 14.19 -11.63
C SER A 77 11.59 14.67 -12.95
N TYR A 78 11.70 13.89 -14.02
CA TYR A 78 11.12 14.25 -15.32
C TYR A 78 9.57 14.29 -15.27
N ILE A 79 8.93 13.45 -14.45
CA ILE A 79 7.48 13.48 -14.21
C ILE A 79 7.13 14.75 -13.43
N ALA A 80 7.82 14.99 -12.31
CA ALA A 80 7.60 16.17 -11.48
C ALA A 80 7.73 17.47 -12.29
N ASN A 81 8.72 17.55 -13.19
CA ASN A 81 8.96 18.72 -14.05
C ASN A 81 7.82 18.99 -15.05
N GLN A 82 7.07 17.97 -15.49
CA GLN A 82 5.92 18.18 -16.39
C GLN A 82 4.79 18.98 -15.71
N TYR A 83 4.69 18.89 -14.39
CA TYR A 83 3.64 19.52 -13.60
C TYR A 83 4.09 20.77 -12.85
N SER A 84 5.39 21.04 -12.77
CA SER A 84 5.97 22.16 -12.00
C SER A 84 5.50 23.55 -12.45
N SER A 85 5.06 23.71 -13.70
CA SER A 85 4.55 24.98 -14.24
C SER A 85 3.06 25.23 -13.93
N LYS A 86 2.37 24.28 -13.29
CA LYS A 86 0.91 24.31 -13.11
C LYS A 86 0.47 24.76 -11.70
N GLY A 87 1.35 25.41 -10.94
CA GLY A 87 1.07 25.90 -9.58
C GLY A 87 1.61 24.95 -8.49
N ASP A 88 1.14 25.14 -7.25
CA ASP A 88 1.52 24.30 -6.10
C ASP A 88 0.88 22.90 -6.23
N VAL A 89 1.60 22.00 -6.89
CA VAL A 89 1.23 20.58 -6.94
C VAL A 89 1.87 19.91 -5.73
N PRO A 90 1.09 19.22 -4.87
CA PRO A 90 1.63 18.40 -3.81
C PRO A 90 2.66 17.40 -4.35
N GLU A 91 3.61 16.98 -3.51
CA GLU A 91 4.67 16.06 -3.91
C GLU A 91 4.11 14.87 -4.70
N ILE A 92 4.66 14.65 -5.91
CA ILE A 92 4.22 13.55 -6.77
C ILE A 92 4.94 12.28 -6.35
N ARG A 93 4.18 11.22 -6.07
CA ARG A 93 4.69 9.91 -5.68
C ARG A 93 4.29 8.83 -6.68
N VAL A 94 5.04 7.74 -6.65
CA VAL A 94 4.66 6.51 -7.37
C VAL A 94 3.53 5.81 -6.62
N GLU A 95 2.76 5.00 -7.34
CA GLU A 95 1.70 4.21 -6.74
C GLU A 95 2.26 3.12 -5.80
N PRO A 96 1.60 2.81 -4.67
CA PRO A 96 2.01 1.72 -3.82
C PRO A 96 1.70 0.36 -4.46
N GLU A 97 2.57 -0.60 -4.22
CA GLU A 97 2.25 -2.00 -4.45
C GLU A 97 1.25 -2.52 -3.42
N HIS A 98 0.66 -3.65 -3.73
CA HIS A 98 -0.29 -4.29 -2.83
C HIS A 98 0.40 -4.72 -1.52
N LEU A 99 -0.03 -4.18 -0.40
CA LEU A 99 0.50 -4.45 0.92
C LEU A 99 -0.58 -5.04 1.82
N VAL A 100 -0.32 -6.19 2.41
CA VAL A 100 -1.21 -6.82 3.39
C VAL A 100 -0.61 -6.76 4.78
N VAL A 101 -1.46 -6.48 5.77
CA VAL A 101 -1.08 -6.29 7.17
C VAL A 101 -2.06 -7.03 8.08
N ALA A 102 -1.52 -7.79 9.03
CA ALA A 102 -2.27 -8.27 10.19
C ALA A 102 -1.78 -7.54 11.44
N ARG A 103 -2.70 -7.18 12.31
CA ARG A 103 -2.41 -6.44 13.54
C ARG A 103 -3.33 -6.84 14.68
N ASN A 104 -2.77 -6.88 15.88
CA ASN A 104 -3.51 -7.06 17.10
C ASN A 104 -2.88 -6.21 18.21
N SER A 105 -3.64 -5.33 18.81
CA SER A 105 -3.14 -4.43 19.86
C SER A 105 -3.09 -5.08 21.25
N ASP A 106 -3.64 -6.28 21.44
CA ASP A 106 -3.66 -7.00 22.72
C ASP A 106 -3.60 -8.52 22.51
N GLU A 107 -2.52 -9.01 21.90
CA GLU A 107 -2.26 -10.44 21.73
C GLU A 107 -1.81 -11.03 23.07
N HIS A 108 -2.47 -12.10 23.50
CA HIS A 108 -2.14 -12.79 24.75
C HIS A 108 -1.54 -14.16 24.46
N ILE A 109 -0.27 -14.32 24.80
CA ILE A 109 0.44 -15.60 24.74
C ILE A 109 0.44 -16.19 26.16
N PRO A 110 -0.34 -17.23 26.41
CA PRO A 110 -0.41 -17.85 27.72
C PRO A 110 0.85 -18.68 28.04
N TYR A 111 1.07 -18.98 29.30
CA TYR A 111 2.05 -20.02 29.66
C TYR A 111 1.60 -21.37 29.12
N HIS A 112 2.43 -22.06 28.37
CA HIS A 112 2.14 -23.33 27.72
C HIS A 112 3.38 -24.22 27.67
N SER A 113 3.16 -25.53 27.54
CA SER A 113 4.20 -26.52 27.20
C SER A 113 4.02 -26.95 25.74
N GLY A 114 5.07 -26.86 24.93
CA GLY A 114 5.03 -27.16 23.50
C GLY A 114 4.66 -25.97 22.61
N LEU A 115 4.14 -26.22 21.42
CA LEU A 115 3.75 -25.17 20.47
C LEU A 115 2.43 -24.51 20.88
N TYR A 116 2.38 -23.19 20.78
CA TYR A 116 1.18 -22.39 20.86
C TYR A 116 0.97 -21.69 19.50
N THR A 117 -0.19 -21.89 18.91
CA THR A 117 -0.47 -21.36 17.57
C THR A 117 -1.23 -20.05 17.66
N ILE A 118 -0.71 -19.03 16.99
CA ILE A 118 -1.37 -17.73 16.79
C ILE A 118 -1.91 -17.70 15.35
N HIS A 119 -3.18 -17.37 15.19
CA HIS A 119 -3.79 -17.15 13.88
C HIS A 119 -4.03 -15.66 13.67
N ALA A 120 -3.56 -15.13 12.52
CA ALA A 120 -3.78 -13.76 12.15
C ALA A 120 -4.31 -13.67 10.71
N GLU A 121 -5.26 -12.78 10.48
CA GLU A 121 -5.79 -12.50 9.14
C GLU A 121 -5.20 -11.17 8.64
N ALA A 122 -4.41 -11.25 7.56
CA ALA A 122 -3.86 -10.06 6.93
C ALA A 122 -4.88 -9.46 5.95
N ARG A 123 -4.99 -8.13 5.97
CA ARG A 123 -5.87 -7.35 5.08
C ARG A 123 -5.05 -6.31 4.34
N SER A 124 -5.50 -5.97 3.14
CA SER A 124 -4.86 -4.89 2.37
C SER A 124 -5.03 -3.55 3.07
N VAL A 125 -3.94 -2.79 3.13
CA VAL A 125 -3.92 -1.37 3.52
C VAL A 125 -3.77 -0.45 2.31
N VAL A 126 -3.84 -1.04 1.11
CA VAL A 126 -3.78 -0.38 -0.19
C VAL A 126 -5.10 -0.61 -0.91
N GLU A 127 -5.68 0.45 -1.44
CA GLU A 127 -6.90 0.43 -2.24
C GLU A 127 -6.52 0.32 -3.72
N SER A 128 -7.18 -0.56 -4.48
CA SER A 128 -7.00 -0.68 -5.94
C SER A 128 -8.21 -0.12 -6.65
N TRP A 129 -7.95 0.70 -7.66
CA TRP A 129 -8.99 1.39 -8.44
C TRP A 129 -8.87 1.04 -9.91
N TYR A 130 -10.02 0.91 -10.56
CA TYR A 130 -10.12 0.85 -12.02
C TYR A 130 -10.76 2.12 -12.53
N LEU A 131 -10.03 2.85 -13.38
CA LEU A 131 -10.50 4.05 -14.05
C LEU A 131 -10.69 3.77 -15.54
N GLN A 132 -11.83 4.17 -16.07
CA GLN A 132 -12.13 4.08 -17.50
C GLN A 132 -12.75 5.39 -17.99
N ILE A 133 -12.21 5.95 -19.07
CA ILE A 133 -12.67 7.19 -19.67
C ILE A 133 -12.92 6.96 -21.15
N LYS A 134 -14.12 7.29 -21.63
CA LYS A 134 -14.45 7.32 -23.06
C LYS A 134 -13.81 8.53 -23.72
N VAL A 135 -13.15 8.31 -24.85
CA VAL A 135 -12.40 9.37 -25.54
C VAL A 135 -12.70 9.32 -27.03
N ASP A 136 -13.27 10.40 -27.55
CA ASP A 136 -13.42 10.57 -28.99
C ASP A 136 -12.06 10.95 -29.62
N GLY A 137 -11.75 10.35 -30.77
CA GLY A 137 -10.48 10.62 -31.45
C GLY A 137 -9.27 9.89 -30.87
N LEU A 138 -9.47 8.78 -30.14
CA LEU A 138 -8.40 8.01 -29.49
C LEU A 138 -7.35 7.47 -30.50
N GLN A 139 -7.69 7.36 -31.78
CA GLN A 139 -6.74 7.00 -32.86
C GLN A 139 -5.60 8.01 -33.01
N HIS A 140 -5.80 9.27 -32.59
CA HIS A 140 -4.79 10.34 -32.64
C HIS A 140 -3.98 10.46 -31.35
N VAL A 141 -4.21 9.63 -30.36
CA VAL A 141 -3.49 9.62 -29.09
C VAL A 141 -2.39 8.56 -29.16
N SER A 142 -1.15 8.91 -28.85
CA SER A 142 0.00 7.99 -28.76
C SER A 142 0.19 7.45 -27.36
N GLY A 143 -0.14 8.25 -26.34
CA GLY A 143 -0.04 7.89 -24.92
C GLY A 143 -0.99 8.70 -24.06
N ALA A 144 -1.27 8.21 -22.85
CA ALA A 144 -2.03 8.93 -21.85
C ALA A 144 -1.46 8.67 -20.45
N GLN A 145 -1.54 9.69 -19.60
CA GLN A 145 -1.10 9.63 -18.21
C GLN A 145 -2.02 10.48 -17.35
N ALA A 146 -2.09 10.17 -16.08
CA ALA A 146 -2.94 10.87 -15.13
C ALA A 146 -2.17 11.29 -13.88
N LEU A 147 -2.62 12.40 -13.29
CA LEU A 147 -2.21 12.88 -11.98
C LEU A 147 -3.46 13.03 -11.11
N LEU A 148 -3.52 12.28 -10.02
CA LEU A 148 -4.60 12.32 -9.04
C LEU A 148 -4.10 13.02 -7.78
N ARG A 149 -4.69 14.17 -7.42
CA ARG A 149 -4.35 14.96 -6.24
C ARG A 149 -5.21 14.58 -5.03
N GLY A 150 -4.83 15.01 -3.84
CA GLY A 150 -5.59 14.79 -2.61
C GLY A 150 -5.41 13.40 -2.00
N MET A 151 -4.34 12.69 -2.38
CA MET A 151 -4.09 11.33 -1.94
C MET A 151 -3.14 11.30 -0.74
N ALA A 152 -3.31 10.27 0.11
CA ALA A 152 -2.39 10.02 1.21
C ALA A 152 -1.05 9.51 0.70
N GLY A 153 0.05 10.15 1.08
CA GLY A 153 1.40 9.74 0.71
C GLY A 153 1.95 8.56 1.52
N SER A 154 1.21 8.14 2.55
CA SER A 154 1.61 7.05 3.45
C SER A 154 0.42 6.53 4.27
N ASN A 155 0.62 5.38 4.95
CA ASN A 155 -0.35 4.78 5.88
C ASN A 155 0.38 4.26 7.11
N PHE A 156 -0.10 4.59 8.32
CA PHE A 156 0.38 4.00 9.58
C PHE A 156 -0.19 2.59 9.72
N ILE A 157 0.60 1.59 9.39
CA ILE A 157 0.14 0.20 9.17
C ILE A 157 -0.35 -0.52 10.43
N ALA A 158 0.16 -0.16 11.61
CA ALA A 158 -0.29 -0.76 12.86
C ALA A 158 -1.68 -0.27 13.31
N THR A 159 -2.06 0.95 12.93
CA THR A 159 -3.34 1.58 13.30
C THR A 159 -4.28 1.75 12.12
N ASP A 160 -3.79 1.55 10.89
CA ASP A 160 -4.50 1.77 9.63
C ASP A 160 -5.08 3.18 9.54
N THR A 161 -4.26 4.14 9.84
CA THR A 161 -4.68 5.54 9.84
C THR A 161 -3.82 6.38 8.91
N ARG A 162 -4.45 7.38 8.34
CA ARG A 162 -3.86 8.41 7.47
C ARG A 162 -3.87 9.79 8.14
N VAL A 163 -4.08 9.82 9.44
CA VAL A 163 -4.06 11.08 10.20
C VAL A 163 -2.64 11.65 10.23
N ASN A 164 -2.51 12.93 9.88
CA ASN A 164 -1.23 13.65 9.81
C ASN A 164 -0.21 13.09 8.81
N VAL A 165 -0.64 12.34 7.81
CA VAL A 165 0.22 11.99 6.69
C VAL A 165 0.25 13.14 5.67
N PRO A 166 1.33 13.27 4.88
CA PRO A 166 1.40 14.31 3.85
C PRO A 166 0.37 14.05 2.75
N GLU A 167 -0.29 15.11 2.31
CA GLU A 167 -1.04 15.10 1.06
C GLU A 167 -0.07 15.01 -0.11
N THR A 168 -0.38 14.15 -1.06
CA THR A 168 0.44 13.91 -2.24
C THR A 168 -0.41 13.83 -3.49
N SER A 169 0.27 13.88 -4.63
CA SER A 169 -0.29 13.57 -5.94
C SER A 169 0.22 12.21 -6.39
N LEU A 170 -0.68 11.39 -6.92
CA LEU A 170 -0.35 10.09 -7.48
C LEU A 170 -0.30 10.19 -8.99
N TRP A 171 0.83 9.78 -9.59
CA TRP A 171 0.98 9.72 -11.04
C TRP A 171 0.93 8.27 -11.52
N PHE A 172 0.18 8.02 -12.60
CA PHE A 172 0.09 6.71 -13.23
C PHE A 172 -0.13 6.82 -14.74
N LYS A 173 0.28 5.77 -15.46
CA LYS A 173 0.06 5.63 -16.90
C LYS A 173 -1.33 5.09 -17.17
N MET A 174 -1.91 5.52 -18.29
CA MET A 174 -3.16 4.99 -18.81
C MET A 174 -2.91 4.26 -20.13
N VAL A 175 -3.68 3.23 -20.39
CA VAL A 175 -3.59 2.42 -21.61
C VAL A 175 -4.85 2.57 -22.44
N LYS A 176 -4.68 2.46 -23.76
CA LYS A 176 -5.83 2.40 -24.68
C LYS A 176 -6.48 1.03 -24.59
N SER A 177 -7.78 0.99 -24.65
CA SER A 177 -8.59 -0.20 -24.67
C SER A 177 -9.85 0.00 -25.50
N ASP A 178 -10.63 -1.02 -25.64
CA ASP A 178 -11.93 -1.02 -26.29
C ASP A 178 -12.98 -1.60 -25.32
N ASP A 179 -14.10 -0.93 -25.21
CA ASP A 179 -15.24 -1.35 -24.40
C ASP A 179 -16.45 -1.53 -25.34
N ASP A 180 -16.63 -2.77 -25.81
CA ASP A 180 -17.67 -3.15 -26.78
C ASP A 180 -17.72 -2.25 -28.03
N GLY A 181 -16.55 -1.99 -28.64
CA GLY A 181 -16.41 -1.12 -29.82
C GLY A 181 -16.36 0.36 -29.49
N THR A 182 -16.34 0.75 -28.22
CA THR A 182 -16.15 2.13 -27.79
C THR A 182 -14.70 2.37 -27.37
N PRO A 183 -13.97 3.30 -28.03
CA PRO A 183 -12.59 3.62 -27.64
C PRO A 183 -12.54 4.22 -26.23
N VAL A 184 -11.72 3.62 -25.37
CA VAL A 184 -11.52 4.06 -23.98
C VAL A 184 -10.04 4.13 -23.65
N ILE A 185 -9.70 4.98 -22.69
CA ILE A 185 -8.46 4.87 -21.94
C ILE A 185 -8.75 4.36 -20.55
N CYS A 186 -7.92 3.48 -20.04
CA CYS A 186 -8.12 2.91 -18.71
C CYS A 186 -6.80 2.81 -17.94
N ALA A 187 -6.92 2.73 -16.62
CA ALA A 187 -5.83 2.43 -15.72
C ALA A 187 -6.35 1.59 -14.56
N VAL A 188 -5.50 0.69 -14.08
CA VAL A 188 -5.61 0.12 -12.73
C VAL A 188 -4.49 0.74 -11.94
N PHE A 189 -4.79 1.33 -10.81
CA PHE A 189 -3.79 1.97 -9.95
C PHE A 189 -4.11 1.73 -8.48
N ASN A 190 -3.08 1.81 -7.66
CA ASN A 190 -3.16 1.58 -6.23
C ASN A 190 -2.91 2.88 -5.45
N THR A 191 -3.50 2.99 -4.26
CA THR A 191 -3.37 4.17 -3.40
C THR A 191 -3.49 3.78 -1.94
N PHE A 192 -2.87 4.55 -1.05
CA PHE A 192 -3.14 4.47 0.39
C PHE A 192 -4.50 5.09 0.79
N GLY A 193 -5.27 5.59 -0.17
CA GLY A 193 -6.55 6.27 0.03
C GLY A 193 -6.43 7.79 -0.02
N HIS A 194 -7.55 8.47 0.11
CA HIS A 194 -7.61 9.94 0.13
C HIS A 194 -7.38 10.49 1.55
N ILE A 195 -7.06 11.78 1.63
CA ILE A 195 -7.00 12.52 2.89
C ILE A 195 -8.35 13.16 3.14
N GLU A 196 -8.92 12.96 4.34
CA GLU A 196 -10.17 13.59 4.76
C GLU A 196 -10.08 15.11 4.67
N GLY A 197 -11.02 15.72 3.97
CA GLY A 197 -11.09 17.17 3.74
C GLY A 197 -10.29 17.68 2.53
N SER A 198 -9.43 16.86 1.91
CA SER A 198 -8.77 17.20 0.66
C SER A 198 -9.69 17.02 -0.54
N VAL A 199 -9.46 17.85 -1.57
CA VAL A 199 -10.16 17.72 -2.85
C VAL A 199 -9.41 16.76 -3.74
N ASN A 200 -10.08 15.69 -4.18
CA ASN A 200 -9.54 14.80 -5.19
C ASN A 200 -9.76 15.41 -6.57
N ASP A 201 -8.69 15.73 -7.25
CA ASP A 201 -8.68 16.28 -8.61
C ASP A 201 -7.87 15.35 -9.52
N LEU A 202 -8.48 14.96 -10.65
CA LEU A 202 -7.88 14.10 -11.66
C LEU A 202 -7.56 14.91 -12.91
N GLU A 203 -6.28 15.03 -13.20
CA GLU A 203 -5.80 15.62 -14.45
C GLU A 203 -5.31 14.52 -15.40
N VAL A 204 -5.89 14.46 -16.61
CA VAL A 204 -5.47 13.51 -17.65
C VAL A 204 -4.76 14.28 -18.77
N THR A 205 -3.57 13.82 -19.12
CA THR A 205 -2.75 14.37 -20.21
C THR A 205 -2.64 13.35 -21.34
N PHE A 206 -2.88 13.81 -22.56
CA PHE A 206 -2.76 13.01 -23.78
C PHE A 206 -1.55 13.43 -24.59
N ASP A 207 -0.77 12.45 -25.04
CA ASP A 207 0.25 12.62 -26.04
C ASP A 207 -0.37 12.33 -27.42
N LEU A 208 -0.30 13.30 -28.31
CA LEU A 208 -0.89 13.16 -29.65
C LEU A 208 0.11 12.57 -30.64
N THR A 209 -0.38 11.76 -31.56
CA THR A 209 0.40 11.32 -32.74
C THR A 209 0.64 12.53 -33.65
N ARG A 210 1.88 12.72 -34.08
CA ARG A 210 2.26 13.73 -35.10
C ARG A 210 1.96 13.22 -36.49
#